data_a551de21b3c07df11cce7a9836cdfc32
#
_entry.id   a551de21b3c07df11cce7a9836cdfc32
#
_cell.length_a   1.000
_cell.length_b   1.000
_cell.length_c   1.000
_cell.angle_alpha   90.00
_cell.angle_beta   90.00
_cell.angle_gamma   90.00
#
_symmetry.space_group_name_H-M   'P 1'
#
loop_
_entity.id
_entity.type
_entity.pdbx_description
1 polymer ?
#
loop_
_entity_poly.entity_id
_entity_poly.type
_entity_poly.pdbx_seq_one_letter_code
_entity_poly.pdbx_strand_id
1 'polypeptide(L)'
;MINRRTLLKRLSALPLVGAFVGTGLPISSGQSQPLNLPKRDLIKELGLRTFINAAGTYTAMTASLMPEEVMETIQASSREYIMLDEVQDKVGERIAALCHAEAATVTSGCWSAMVLGLAGVLTGTDKEKIAQIPNLKGMKSQVIVQKTHNVSYVHALTNTGVQLVEVETAEDLEQAINEDTAMLWFLNYTAPEGKIQHEEWVALGKKHNIPTMIDIAADVPPVENLWKYNDMGFDLVCISGGKAMKGPQSAGILMGRKHLIEAARLSAPPRGNTIGRGMKVNKEEILGMYVALEKYINTDHEKEWESWENKVAYIAESVKKVDSVSTSVSVPPVANHTPFLKISWDPSVIGLTRTQLQEKLRFGNPSIEVIGNGDHEISLTVFMLRPEEEKIVAKRIQEELKAA
;
A
#
# COMPACT_ATOMS: atom_id res chain seq x y z
N MET A 1 -5.66 -42.56 18.78
CA MET A 1 -4.45 -41.79 18.36
C MET A 1 -3.50 -42.79 17.70
N ILE A 2 -3.31 -42.67 16.38
CA ILE A 2 -2.43 -43.58 15.63
C ILE A 2 -1.01 -43.01 15.76
N ASN A 3 -0.11 -43.85 16.31
CA ASN A 3 1.28 -43.48 16.60
C ASN A 3 2.08 -43.36 15.27
N ARG A 4 2.89 -42.28 15.11
CA ARG A 4 3.74 -42.01 13.93
C ARG A 4 4.59 -43.20 13.47
N ARG A 5 5.01 -44.09 14.39
CA ARG A 5 5.76 -45.31 14.07
C ARG A 5 4.94 -46.36 13.33
N THR A 6 3.63 -46.40 13.54
CA THR A 6 2.73 -47.36 12.88
C THR A 6 2.39 -46.91 11.47
N LEU A 7 2.38 -45.61 11.19
CA LEU A 7 2.16 -45.06 9.85
C LEU A 7 3.36 -45.33 8.92
N LEU A 8 4.58 -45.15 9.43
CA LEU A 8 5.81 -45.41 8.66
C LEU A 8 6.00 -46.91 8.33
N LYS A 9 5.57 -47.85 9.21
CA LYS A 9 5.63 -49.27 8.93
C LYS A 9 4.61 -49.76 7.90
N ARG A 10 3.55 -49.01 7.63
CA ARG A 10 2.57 -49.35 6.58
C ARG A 10 2.96 -48.83 5.19
N LEU A 11 3.85 -47.82 5.11
CA LEU A 11 4.37 -47.32 3.85
C LEU A 11 5.55 -48.13 3.28
N SER A 12 6.20 -48.97 4.10
CA SER A 12 7.33 -49.83 3.65
C SER A 12 6.92 -51.22 3.16
N ALA A 13 5.62 -51.49 3.05
CA ALA A 13 5.11 -52.80 2.64
C ALA A 13 4.44 -52.80 1.25
N LEU A 14 4.88 -51.93 0.34
CA LEU A 14 4.52 -52.01 -1.09
C LEU A 14 5.59 -52.82 -1.82
N PRO A 15 5.24 -53.93 -2.50
CA PRO A 15 6.21 -54.74 -3.23
C PRO A 15 6.75 -53.97 -4.43
N LEU A 16 8.08 -53.84 -4.47
CA LEU A 16 8.83 -53.49 -5.68
C LEU A 16 8.64 -54.62 -6.69
N VAL A 17 7.80 -54.44 -7.68
CA VAL A 17 7.78 -55.27 -8.86
C VAL A 17 8.81 -54.75 -9.83
N GLY A 18 9.85 -55.57 -10.01
CA GLY A 18 10.96 -55.30 -10.89
C GLY A 18 10.63 -55.38 -12.37
N ALA A 19 11.45 -54.71 -13.10
CA ALA A 19 11.90 -54.86 -14.47
C ALA A 19 10.96 -55.55 -15.48
N PHE A 20 10.52 -54.78 -16.47
CA PHE A 20 10.26 -55.30 -17.81
C PHE A 20 11.05 -54.55 -18.88
N VAL A 21 11.76 -55.38 -19.63
CA VAL A 21 12.56 -55.01 -20.81
C VAL A 21 11.66 -54.57 -21.95
N GLY A 22 12.02 -53.50 -22.58
CA GLY A 22 11.74 -52.95 -23.89
C GLY A 22 10.64 -53.56 -24.78
N THR A 23 9.61 -52.79 -24.98
CA THR A 23 8.95 -52.63 -26.27
C THR A 23 8.53 -51.18 -26.40
N GLY A 24 9.02 -50.50 -27.46
CA GLY A 24 8.71 -49.12 -27.72
C GLY A 24 7.22 -48.90 -27.98
N LEU A 25 6.53 -48.37 -26.99
CA LEU A 25 5.24 -47.75 -27.20
C LEU A 25 5.48 -46.23 -27.35
N PRO A 26 4.85 -45.56 -28.31
CA PRO A 26 4.97 -44.13 -28.42
C PRO A 26 4.41 -43.51 -27.13
N ILE A 27 5.26 -42.77 -26.41
CA ILE A 27 4.83 -41.87 -25.36
C ILE A 27 4.00 -40.80 -26.07
N SER A 28 2.69 -41.05 -26.16
CA SER A 28 1.72 -39.97 -26.45
C SER A 28 1.92 -38.97 -25.33
N SER A 29 2.41 -37.79 -25.67
CA SER A 29 2.33 -36.61 -24.82
C SER A 29 0.85 -36.30 -24.64
N GLY A 30 0.21 -37.00 -23.70
CA GLY A 30 -1.11 -36.66 -23.24
C GLY A 30 -1.04 -35.26 -22.66
N GLN A 31 -1.45 -34.31 -23.44
CA GLN A 31 -1.86 -33.03 -22.89
C GLN A 31 -2.91 -33.37 -21.84
N SER A 32 -2.55 -33.27 -20.57
CA SER A 32 -3.52 -33.32 -19.48
C SER A 32 -4.49 -32.16 -19.75
N GLN A 33 -5.68 -32.49 -20.26
CA GLN A 33 -6.75 -31.49 -20.31
C GLN A 33 -6.91 -30.96 -18.87
N PRO A 34 -6.93 -29.64 -18.71
CA PRO A 34 -7.17 -29.08 -17.39
C PRO A 34 -8.52 -29.64 -16.92
N LEU A 35 -8.50 -30.29 -15.75
CA LEU A 35 -9.72 -30.68 -15.05
C LEU A 35 -10.58 -29.42 -14.92
N ASN A 36 -11.69 -29.40 -15.65
CA ASN A 36 -12.67 -28.32 -15.62
C ASN A 36 -13.46 -28.47 -14.31
N LEU A 37 -12.79 -28.20 -13.18
CA LEU A 37 -13.45 -28.15 -11.88
C LEU A 37 -14.44 -26.97 -11.92
N PRO A 38 -15.66 -27.13 -11.42
CA PRO A 38 -16.60 -26.02 -11.33
C PRO A 38 -15.94 -24.88 -10.55
N LYS A 39 -16.05 -23.67 -11.08
CA LYS A 39 -15.47 -22.47 -10.49
C LYS A 39 -16.10 -22.27 -9.11
N ARG A 40 -15.34 -22.54 -8.04
CA ARG A 40 -15.79 -22.39 -6.65
C ARG A 40 -15.94 -20.91 -6.34
N ASP A 41 -17.02 -20.54 -5.70
CA ASP A 41 -17.23 -19.22 -5.11
C ASP A 41 -16.83 -19.26 -3.63
N LEU A 42 -15.54 -19.03 -3.36
CA LEU A 42 -14.99 -19.09 -2.00
C LEU A 42 -15.56 -18.00 -1.09
N ILE A 43 -15.95 -16.84 -1.63
CA ILE A 43 -16.56 -15.77 -0.85
C ILE A 43 -17.88 -16.25 -0.27
N LYS A 44 -18.70 -16.87 -1.12
CA LYS A 44 -19.98 -17.43 -0.71
C LYS A 44 -19.82 -18.69 0.18
N GLU A 45 -18.89 -19.60 -0.18
CA GLU A 45 -18.64 -20.80 0.61
C GLU A 45 -18.18 -20.51 2.04
N LEU A 46 -17.35 -19.47 2.22
CA LEU A 46 -16.83 -19.05 3.52
C LEU A 46 -17.76 -18.06 4.24
N GLY A 47 -18.88 -17.66 3.64
CA GLY A 47 -19.82 -16.70 4.21
C GLY A 47 -19.20 -15.30 4.40
N LEU A 48 -18.25 -14.89 3.55
CA LEU A 48 -17.60 -13.60 3.65
C LEU A 48 -18.55 -12.48 3.19
N ARG A 49 -18.64 -11.44 3.99
CA ARG A 49 -19.41 -10.25 3.67
C ARG A 49 -18.67 -9.39 2.66
N THR A 50 -19.25 -9.16 1.50
CA THR A 50 -18.80 -8.13 0.57
C THR A 50 -19.51 -6.81 0.85
N PHE A 51 -18.91 -5.70 0.43
CA PHE A 51 -19.48 -4.37 0.67
C PHE A 51 -19.09 -3.40 -0.45
N ILE A 52 -19.88 -2.32 -0.56
CA ILE A 52 -19.55 -1.15 -1.37
C ILE A 52 -18.62 -0.26 -0.54
N ASN A 53 -17.44 0.03 -1.08
CA ASN A 53 -16.44 0.83 -0.38
C ASN A 53 -16.59 2.32 -0.69
N ALA A 54 -17.30 3.04 0.19
CA ALA A 54 -17.38 4.49 0.18
C ALA A 54 -16.50 5.15 1.26
N ALA A 55 -15.55 4.40 1.84
CA ALA A 55 -14.67 4.89 2.89
C ALA A 55 -13.25 5.19 2.41
N GLY A 56 -12.74 4.46 1.41
CA GLY A 56 -11.39 4.64 0.88
C GLY A 56 -10.47 3.43 1.09
N THR A 57 -9.18 3.63 0.94
CA THR A 57 -8.17 2.56 0.83
C THR A 57 -7.55 2.14 2.17
N TYR A 58 -8.38 1.84 3.15
CA TYR A 58 -7.93 1.34 4.46
C TYR A 58 -7.51 -0.13 4.37
N THR A 59 -6.43 -0.49 5.06
CA THR A 59 -5.91 -1.87 5.10
C THR A 59 -6.95 -2.88 5.56
N ALA A 60 -7.77 -2.54 6.57
CA ALA A 60 -8.84 -3.39 7.08
C ALA A 60 -9.95 -3.67 6.04
N MET A 61 -10.05 -2.84 5.02
CA MET A 61 -11.00 -2.96 3.90
C MET A 61 -10.34 -3.53 2.64
N THR A 62 -9.13 -4.11 2.77
CA THR A 62 -8.34 -4.65 1.67
C THR A 62 -7.91 -3.62 0.60
N ALA A 63 -7.86 -2.34 1.00
CA ALA A 63 -7.44 -1.19 0.20
C ALA A 63 -8.28 -0.96 -1.07
N SER A 64 -7.78 -1.30 -2.26
CA SER A 64 -8.46 -1.10 -3.54
C SER A 64 -8.66 -2.41 -4.29
N LEU A 65 -9.56 -2.41 -5.28
CA LEU A 65 -9.70 -3.51 -6.22
C LEU A 65 -8.75 -3.31 -7.40
N MET A 66 -8.03 -4.36 -7.76
CA MET A 66 -7.12 -4.35 -8.90
C MET A 66 -7.89 -4.34 -10.24
N PRO A 67 -7.48 -3.53 -11.23
CA PRO A 67 -8.00 -3.57 -12.59
C PRO A 67 -7.74 -4.91 -13.28
N GLU A 68 -8.50 -5.21 -14.34
CA GLU A 68 -8.42 -6.49 -15.06
C GLU A 68 -7.00 -6.73 -15.60
N GLU A 69 -6.35 -5.72 -16.15
CA GLU A 69 -5.00 -5.84 -16.73
C GLU A 69 -3.94 -6.24 -15.67
N VAL A 70 -4.12 -5.77 -14.44
CA VAL A 70 -3.27 -6.18 -13.30
C VAL A 70 -3.55 -7.63 -12.94
N MET A 71 -4.82 -8.03 -12.88
CA MET A 71 -5.23 -9.40 -12.57
C MET A 71 -4.77 -10.40 -13.65
N GLU A 72 -4.89 -10.05 -14.93
CA GLU A 72 -4.39 -10.86 -16.05
C GLU A 72 -2.88 -11.05 -15.97
N THR A 73 -2.13 -9.99 -15.62
CA THR A 73 -0.67 -10.04 -15.44
C THR A 73 -0.29 -10.98 -14.30
N ILE A 74 -0.98 -10.88 -13.14
CA ILE A 74 -0.80 -11.77 -11.99
C ILE A 74 -1.07 -13.22 -12.40
N GLN A 75 -2.19 -13.46 -13.10
CA GLN A 75 -2.56 -14.81 -13.56
C GLN A 75 -1.56 -15.38 -14.55
N ALA A 76 -1.11 -14.60 -15.53
CA ALA A 76 -0.14 -15.05 -16.52
C ALA A 76 1.21 -15.38 -15.87
N SER A 77 1.73 -14.46 -15.07
CA SER A 77 3.05 -14.61 -14.41
C SER A 77 3.09 -15.75 -13.40
N SER A 78 1.95 -16.13 -12.80
CA SER A 78 1.88 -17.25 -11.84
C SER A 78 2.23 -18.61 -12.45
N ARG A 79 2.26 -18.72 -13.78
CA ARG A 79 2.54 -19.97 -14.52
C ARG A 79 4.02 -20.12 -14.90
N GLU A 80 4.84 -19.10 -14.65
CA GLU A 80 6.23 -19.08 -15.05
C GLU A 80 7.17 -18.97 -13.83
N TYR A 81 8.35 -19.60 -13.92
CA TYR A 81 9.41 -19.42 -12.95
C TYR A 81 10.35 -18.29 -13.41
N ILE A 82 10.54 -17.30 -12.55
CA ILE A 82 11.42 -16.16 -12.81
C ILE A 82 12.31 -15.94 -11.58
N MET A 83 13.58 -15.64 -11.79
CA MET A 83 14.50 -15.31 -10.71
C MET A 83 14.09 -13.98 -10.06
N LEU A 84 13.96 -13.96 -8.72
CA LEU A 84 13.44 -12.81 -8.00
C LEU A 84 14.29 -11.54 -8.23
N ASP A 85 15.61 -11.66 -8.22
CA ASP A 85 16.49 -10.51 -8.47
C ASP A 85 16.33 -9.98 -9.90
N GLU A 86 16.19 -10.86 -10.90
CA GLU A 86 16.01 -10.45 -12.29
C GLU A 86 14.71 -9.67 -12.52
N VAL A 87 13.58 -10.16 -11.97
CA VAL A 87 12.31 -9.41 -12.09
C VAL A 87 12.36 -8.08 -11.36
N GLN A 88 13.00 -8.02 -10.19
CA GLN A 88 13.20 -6.78 -9.45
C GLN A 88 14.06 -5.78 -10.23
N ASP A 89 15.14 -6.23 -10.87
CA ASP A 89 16.02 -5.38 -11.65
C ASP A 89 15.27 -4.78 -12.86
N LYS A 90 14.60 -5.64 -13.64
CA LYS A 90 13.89 -5.21 -14.86
C LYS A 90 12.69 -4.31 -14.56
N VAL A 91 11.91 -4.65 -13.57
CA VAL A 91 10.77 -3.83 -13.14
C VAL A 91 11.25 -2.54 -12.49
N GLY A 92 12.29 -2.61 -11.66
CA GLY A 92 12.89 -1.44 -11.01
C GLY A 92 13.42 -0.41 -12.01
N GLU A 93 14.11 -0.86 -13.09
CA GLU A 93 14.56 0.00 -14.18
C GLU A 93 13.39 0.77 -14.83
N ARG A 94 12.25 0.07 -15.08
CA ARG A 94 11.05 0.68 -15.68
C ARG A 94 10.36 1.67 -14.75
N ILE A 95 10.18 1.29 -13.49
CA ILE A 95 9.59 2.17 -12.47
C ILE A 95 10.45 3.43 -12.30
N ALA A 96 11.76 3.27 -12.19
CA ALA A 96 12.68 4.40 -12.06
C ALA A 96 12.54 5.40 -13.21
N ALA A 97 12.48 4.91 -14.44
CA ALA A 97 12.30 5.76 -15.62
C ALA A 97 10.96 6.51 -15.60
N LEU A 98 9.86 5.85 -15.17
CA LEU A 98 8.54 6.46 -15.08
C LEU A 98 8.42 7.50 -13.95
N CYS A 99 9.18 7.31 -12.87
CA CYS A 99 9.10 8.14 -11.67
C CYS A 99 10.30 9.09 -11.50
N HIS A 100 11.10 9.32 -12.54
CA HIS A 100 12.29 10.19 -12.55
C HIS A 100 13.30 9.85 -11.43
N ALA A 101 13.42 8.59 -11.05
CA ALA A 101 14.36 8.11 -10.06
C ALA A 101 15.62 7.51 -10.73
N GLU A 102 16.75 7.44 -10.01
CA GLU A 102 17.95 6.74 -10.50
C GLU A 102 17.77 5.21 -10.46
N ALA A 103 17.01 4.71 -9.49
CA ALA A 103 16.65 3.30 -9.34
C ALA A 103 15.36 3.15 -8.54
N ALA A 104 14.72 1.97 -8.66
CA ALA A 104 13.56 1.61 -7.86
C ALA A 104 13.53 0.11 -7.58
N THR A 105 12.75 -0.29 -6.59
CA THR A 105 12.45 -1.69 -6.27
C THR A 105 11.03 -1.80 -5.73
N VAL A 106 10.35 -2.89 -6.05
CA VAL A 106 9.06 -3.21 -5.46
C VAL A 106 9.26 -3.86 -4.10
N THR A 107 8.51 -3.42 -3.11
CA THR A 107 8.59 -3.88 -1.72
C THR A 107 7.25 -4.46 -1.26
N SER A 108 7.25 -5.17 -0.13
CA SER A 108 6.00 -5.64 0.48
C SER A 108 5.30 -4.49 1.24
N GLY A 109 4.81 -3.51 0.49
CA GLY A 109 4.15 -2.30 0.97
C GLY A 109 5.11 -1.16 1.33
N CYS A 110 4.55 0.04 1.52
CA CYS A 110 5.30 1.25 1.86
C CYS A 110 6.05 1.12 3.21
N TRP A 111 5.46 0.42 4.19
CA TRP A 111 6.15 0.13 5.45
C TRP A 111 7.49 -0.57 5.24
N SER A 112 7.52 -1.62 4.41
CA SER A 112 8.76 -2.33 4.10
C SER A 112 9.71 -1.48 3.27
N ALA A 113 9.20 -0.57 2.44
CA ALA A 113 10.02 0.40 1.72
C ALA A 113 10.81 1.29 2.70
N MET A 114 10.15 1.81 3.72
CA MET A 114 10.80 2.60 4.78
C MET A 114 11.86 1.81 5.55
N VAL A 115 11.51 0.58 5.98
CA VAL A 115 12.46 -0.29 6.71
C VAL A 115 13.69 -0.60 5.85
N LEU A 116 13.47 -1.02 4.60
CA LEU A 116 14.57 -1.41 3.70
C LEU A 116 15.40 -0.21 3.26
N GLY A 117 14.76 0.93 2.98
CA GLY A 117 15.45 2.17 2.64
C GLY A 117 16.37 2.63 3.77
N LEU A 118 15.88 2.67 5.00
CA LEU A 118 16.70 3.03 6.17
C LEU A 118 17.78 1.97 6.46
N ALA A 119 17.47 0.68 6.32
CA ALA A 119 18.48 -0.37 6.44
C ALA A 119 19.63 -0.16 5.43
N GLY A 120 19.30 0.20 4.18
CA GLY A 120 20.31 0.53 3.17
C GLY A 120 21.17 1.73 3.54
N VAL A 121 20.57 2.78 4.11
CA VAL A 121 21.29 3.96 4.62
C VAL A 121 22.26 3.58 5.74
N LEU A 122 21.81 2.74 6.69
CA LEU A 122 22.60 2.32 7.85
C LEU A 122 23.76 1.40 7.49
N THR A 123 23.58 0.53 6.52
CA THR A 123 24.53 -0.57 6.26
C THR A 123 25.36 -0.41 5.00
N GLY A 124 24.87 0.39 4.05
CA GLY A 124 25.44 0.37 2.71
C GLY A 124 25.48 -1.06 2.17
N THR A 125 26.64 -1.49 1.67
CA THR A 125 26.88 -2.84 1.13
C THR A 125 27.61 -3.76 2.10
N ASP A 126 27.80 -3.35 3.34
CA ASP A 126 28.52 -4.09 4.37
C ASP A 126 27.70 -5.27 4.91
N LYS A 127 28.12 -6.49 4.59
CA LYS A 127 27.40 -7.72 4.93
C LYS A 127 27.31 -7.97 6.45
N GLU A 128 28.29 -7.52 7.22
CA GLU A 128 28.29 -7.68 8.68
C GLU A 128 27.26 -6.75 9.30
N LYS A 129 27.21 -5.49 8.87
CA LYS A 129 26.21 -4.53 9.29
C LYS A 129 24.80 -4.95 8.89
N ILE A 130 24.62 -5.48 7.68
CA ILE A 130 23.33 -6.01 7.20
C ILE A 130 22.82 -7.12 8.13
N ALA A 131 23.69 -8.04 8.53
CA ALA A 131 23.33 -9.13 9.43
C ALA A 131 23.15 -8.68 10.90
N GLN A 132 23.73 -7.54 11.28
CA GLN A 132 23.71 -7.03 12.64
C GLN A 132 22.42 -6.28 12.99
N ILE A 133 21.76 -5.61 12.04
CA ILE A 133 20.49 -4.89 12.29
C ILE A 133 19.47 -5.84 12.92
N PRO A 134 18.73 -5.43 13.98
CA PRO A 134 18.57 -4.07 14.52
C PRO A 134 19.58 -3.65 15.62
N ASN A 135 20.63 -4.40 15.85
CA ASN A 135 21.66 -3.99 16.79
C ASN A 135 22.62 -2.99 16.10
N LEU A 136 22.52 -1.71 16.44
CA LEU A 136 23.28 -0.63 15.80
C LEU A 136 24.63 -0.31 16.46
N LYS A 137 25.20 -1.24 17.23
CA LYS A 137 26.50 -1.01 17.84
C LYS A 137 27.57 -0.70 16.78
N GLY A 138 28.20 0.48 16.87
CA GLY A 138 29.21 0.93 15.92
C GLY A 138 28.66 1.43 14.56
N MET A 139 27.38 1.70 14.51
CA MET A 139 26.69 2.32 13.36
C MET A 139 25.95 3.58 13.81
N LYS A 140 25.63 4.45 12.86
CA LYS A 140 24.70 5.55 13.08
C LYS A 140 23.37 5.01 13.61
N SER A 141 22.72 5.74 14.51
CA SER A 141 21.59 5.21 15.26
C SER A 141 20.42 6.18 15.43
N GLN A 142 20.49 7.36 14.83
CA GLN A 142 19.48 8.39 14.98
C GLN A 142 18.85 8.76 13.63
N VAL A 143 17.53 8.96 13.63
CA VAL A 143 16.77 9.54 12.53
C VAL A 143 16.06 10.80 13.03
N ILE A 144 16.29 11.93 12.36
CA ILE A 144 15.62 13.18 12.68
C ILE A 144 14.27 13.22 11.98
N VAL A 145 13.23 13.59 12.73
CA VAL A 145 11.86 13.74 12.27
C VAL A 145 11.27 15.06 12.80
N GLN A 146 10.39 15.70 12.06
CA GLN A 146 9.60 16.79 12.64
C GLN A 146 8.62 16.20 13.68
N LYS A 147 8.39 16.89 14.77
CA LYS A 147 7.49 16.45 15.85
C LYS A 147 6.09 16.11 15.36
N THR A 148 5.55 16.88 14.40
CA THR A 148 4.27 16.62 13.74
C THR A 148 4.29 15.37 12.86
N HIS A 149 5.47 14.90 12.44
CA HIS A 149 5.65 13.68 11.66
C HIS A 149 5.79 12.43 12.53
N ASN A 150 6.00 12.58 13.85
CA ASN A 150 6.10 11.44 14.77
C ASN A 150 4.71 10.84 15.07
N VAL A 151 4.19 10.10 14.11
CA VAL A 151 2.92 9.35 14.21
C VAL A 151 3.21 7.85 14.14
N SER A 152 2.18 7.01 14.26
CA SER A 152 2.32 5.54 14.31
C SER A 152 3.20 4.92 13.20
N TYR A 153 3.34 5.57 12.05
CA TYR A 153 4.14 5.07 10.92
C TYR A 153 5.65 5.11 11.15
N VAL A 154 6.16 5.95 12.05
CA VAL A 154 7.59 5.98 12.42
C VAL A 154 8.08 4.66 13.01
N HIS A 155 7.16 3.80 13.44
CA HIS A 155 7.51 2.47 13.90
C HIS A 155 8.22 1.63 12.83
N ALA A 156 8.01 1.93 11.53
CA ALA A 156 8.80 1.33 10.46
C ALA A 156 10.30 1.65 10.59
N LEU A 157 10.62 2.89 10.98
CA LEU A 157 12.00 3.33 11.17
C LEU A 157 12.62 2.67 12.40
N THR A 158 11.90 2.70 13.54
CA THR A 158 12.42 2.14 14.81
C THR A 158 12.59 0.62 14.77
N ASN A 159 11.95 -0.09 13.83
CA ASN A 159 12.22 -1.50 13.57
C ASN A 159 13.68 -1.78 13.18
N THR A 160 14.39 -0.81 12.63
CA THR A 160 15.82 -0.96 12.30
C THR A 160 16.74 -0.76 13.50
N GLY A 161 16.19 -0.42 14.67
CA GLY A 161 16.92 -0.17 15.90
C GLY A 161 17.26 1.31 16.15
N VAL A 162 16.90 2.23 15.25
CA VAL A 162 17.18 3.65 15.40
C VAL A 162 16.33 4.30 16.48
N GLN A 163 16.86 5.38 17.04
CA GLN A 163 16.15 6.33 17.89
C GLN A 163 15.68 7.52 17.05
N LEU A 164 14.49 8.04 17.35
CA LEU A 164 13.98 9.24 16.72
C LEU A 164 14.44 10.47 17.51
N VAL A 165 14.87 11.48 16.77
CA VAL A 165 15.18 12.80 17.29
C VAL A 165 14.15 13.78 16.73
N GLU A 166 13.30 14.31 17.61
CA GLU A 166 12.23 15.23 17.22
C GLU A 166 12.76 16.67 17.15
N VAL A 167 12.36 17.39 16.09
CA VAL A 167 12.68 18.79 15.88
C VAL A 167 11.42 19.55 15.46
N GLU A 168 11.38 20.86 15.69
CA GLU A 168 10.26 21.72 15.24
C GLU A 168 10.70 22.74 14.20
N THR A 169 11.92 23.26 14.28
CA THR A 169 12.45 24.30 13.39
C THR A 169 13.72 23.85 12.68
N ALA A 170 14.13 24.58 11.65
CA ALA A 170 15.39 24.34 10.95
C ALA A 170 16.60 24.49 11.90
N GLU A 171 16.54 25.46 12.81
CA GLU A 171 17.58 25.67 13.82
C GLU A 171 17.68 24.49 14.78
N ASP A 172 16.54 23.95 15.24
CA ASP A 172 16.54 22.74 16.09
C ASP A 172 17.15 21.56 15.35
N LEU A 173 16.83 21.40 14.04
CA LEU A 173 17.38 20.35 13.21
C LEU A 173 18.89 20.47 13.08
N GLU A 174 19.42 21.66 12.80
CA GLU A 174 20.86 21.88 12.71
C GLU A 174 21.58 21.60 14.02
N GLN A 175 20.98 21.96 15.16
CA GLN A 175 21.53 21.66 16.49
C GLN A 175 21.46 20.18 16.85
N ALA A 176 20.47 19.45 16.33
CA ALA A 176 20.28 18.02 16.60
C ALA A 176 21.23 17.13 15.80
N ILE A 177 21.76 17.61 14.68
CA ILE A 177 22.71 16.85 13.85
C ILE A 177 23.98 16.54 14.61
N ASN A 178 24.37 15.26 14.61
CA ASN A 178 25.60 14.78 15.23
C ASN A 178 26.13 13.56 14.46
N GLU A 179 27.21 12.93 14.94
CA GLU A 179 27.86 11.79 14.31
C GLU A 179 26.97 10.54 14.20
N ASP A 180 25.97 10.42 15.08
CA ASP A 180 24.99 9.32 15.08
C ASP A 180 23.82 9.56 14.13
N THR A 181 23.67 10.74 13.54
CA THR A 181 22.57 11.05 12.63
C THR A 181 22.70 10.27 11.31
N ALA A 182 21.78 9.37 11.06
CA ALA A 182 21.76 8.52 9.87
C ALA A 182 20.95 9.12 8.73
N MET A 183 19.79 9.71 9.02
CA MET A 183 18.82 10.12 7.99
C MET A 183 17.88 11.21 8.51
N LEU A 184 17.35 12.02 7.60
CA LEU A 184 16.22 12.91 7.82
C LEU A 184 14.98 12.28 7.19
N TRP A 185 13.92 12.02 7.97
CA TRP A 185 12.69 11.42 7.47
C TRP A 185 11.53 12.39 7.48
N PHE A 186 10.77 12.43 6.39
CA PHE A 186 9.64 13.31 6.16
C PHE A 186 8.36 12.52 5.90
N LEU A 187 7.25 12.87 6.57
CA LEU A 187 5.93 12.32 6.30
C LEU A 187 5.06 13.36 5.58
N ASN A 188 4.74 13.12 4.33
CA ASN A 188 3.99 14.09 3.54
C ASN A 188 2.57 14.33 4.07
N TYR A 189 1.92 13.30 4.60
CA TYR A 189 0.58 13.40 5.17
C TYR A 189 0.42 14.53 6.21
N THR A 190 1.45 14.77 7.02
CA THR A 190 1.47 15.80 8.06
C THR A 190 2.29 17.03 7.67
N ALA A 191 2.71 17.14 6.42
CA ALA A 191 3.49 18.28 5.93
C ALA A 191 2.84 19.66 6.21
N PRO A 192 1.50 19.83 6.09
CA PRO A 192 0.87 21.11 6.40
C PRO A 192 1.01 21.54 7.87
N GLU A 193 1.28 20.61 8.77
CA GLU A 193 1.44 20.87 10.21
C GLU A 193 2.91 21.14 10.58
N GLY A 194 3.84 20.75 9.70
CA GLY A 194 5.28 20.93 9.91
C GLY A 194 5.76 22.34 9.62
N LYS A 195 6.73 22.83 10.39
CA LYS A 195 7.33 24.15 10.17
C LYS A 195 8.39 24.14 9.06
N ILE A 196 9.10 23.01 8.89
CA ILE A 196 10.12 22.83 7.85
C ILE A 196 9.43 22.17 6.65
N GLN A 197 9.42 22.87 5.51
CA GLN A 197 8.77 22.39 4.30
C GLN A 197 9.75 21.54 3.45
N HIS A 198 9.24 20.94 2.39
CA HIS A 198 9.95 19.92 1.59
C HIS A 198 11.30 20.40 1.05
N GLU A 199 11.33 21.57 0.40
CA GLU A 199 12.53 22.11 -0.24
C GLU A 199 13.61 22.43 0.81
N GLU A 200 13.21 22.99 1.94
CA GLU A 200 14.11 23.30 3.06
C GLU A 200 14.65 22.01 3.70
N TRP A 201 13.78 20.99 3.86
CA TRP A 201 14.18 19.67 4.37
C TRP A 201 15.25 19.01 3.50
N VAL A 202 15.04 19.02 2.18
CA VAL A 202 16.01 18.53 1.20
C VAL A 202 17.30 19.37 1.22
N ALA A 203 17.19 20.70 1.31
CA ALA A 203 18.35 21.58 1.37
C ALA A 203 19.22 21.32 2.61
N LEU A 204 18.59 21.10 3.77
CA LEU A 204 19.26 20.75 5.02
C LEU A 204 19.96 19.39 4.90
N GLY A 205 19.31 18.38 4.34
CA GLY A 205 19.93 17.08 4.07
C GLY A 205 21.18 17.22 3.18
N LYS A 206 21.09 17.97 2.09
CA LYS A 206 22.22 18.25 1.21
C LYS A 206 23.34 19.03 1.89
N LYS A 207 23.01 20.06 2.66
CA LYS A 207 23.97 20.91 3.40
C LYS A 207 24.84 20.06 4.35
N HIS A 208 24.24 19.10 5.02
CA HIS A 208 24.88 18.28 6.02
C HIS A 208 25.32 16.89 5.50
N ASN A 209 25.11 16.62 4.21
CA ASN A 209 25.39 15.31 3.60
C ASN A 209 24.70 14.15 4.33
N ILE A 210 23.44 14.36 4.73
CA ILE A 210 22.59 13.36 5.38
C ILE A 210 21.48 12.98 4.41
N PRO A 211 21.29 11.68 4.12
CA PRO A 211 20.23 11.21 3.24
C PRO A 211 18.84 11.62 3.74
N THR A 212 17.96 11.95 2.81
CA THR A 212 16.56 12.29 3.07
C THR A 212 15.63 11.21 2.55
N MET A 213 14.58 10.87 3.30
CA MET A 213 13.53 9.96 2.88
C MET A 213 12.17 10.60 3.08
N ILE A 214 11.27 10.44 2.10
CA ILE A 214 9.88 10.88 2.21
C ILE A 214 8.91 9.71 2.07
N ASP A 215 7.91 9.69 2.95
CA ASP A 215 6.76 8.79 2.87
C ASP A 215 5.59 9.52 2.20
N ILE A 216 5.22 9.07 1.00
CA ILE A 216 4.09 9.54 0.20
C ILE A 216 3.05 8.42 0.00
N ALA A 217 2.85 7.56 0.99
CA ALA A 217 2.06 6.32 0.86
C ALA A 217 0.65 6.52 0.28
N ALA A 218 0.04 7.68 0.47
CA ALA A 218 -1.33 7.96 0.03
C ALA A 218 -1.45 9.24 -0.82
N ASP A 219 -0.35 9.69 -1.41
CA ASP A 219 -0.24 11.04 -2.01
C ASP A 219 -0.50 11.09 -3.52
N VAL A 220 -1.01 10.03 -4.11
CA VAL A 220 -1.59 10.06 -5.44
C VAL A 220 -3.11 9.84 -5.33
N PRO A 221 -3.94 10.64 -6.04
CA PRO A 221 -3.59 11.76 -6.88
C PRO A 221 -2.99 12.95 -6.09
N PRO A 222 -2.39 13.98 -6.76
CA PRO A 222 -2.18 14.10 -8.21
C PRO A 222 -1.07 13.18 -8.72
N VAL A 223 -1.11 12.85 -10.02
CA VAL A 223 -0.17 11.88 -10.64
C VAL A 223 1.28 12.36 -10.59
N GLU A 224 1.51 13.66 -10.63
CA GLU A 224 2.82 14.29 -10.58
C GLU A 224 3.60 13.95 -9.30
N ASN A 225 2.93 13.60 -8.24
CA ASN A 225 3.57 13.18 -6.99
C ASN A 225 4.41 11.90 -7.14
N LEU A 226 4.21 11.12 -8.22
CA LEU A 226 5.04 9.96 -8.53
C LEU A 226 6.50 10.32 -8.87
N TRP A 227 6.75 11.53 -9.41
CA TRP A 227 8.10 12.01 -9.76
C TRP A 227 8.53 13.27 -9.02
N LYS A 228 7.57 14.10 -8.57
CA LYS A 228 7.81 15.40 -7.93
C LYS A 228 8.90 15.36 -6.86
N TYR A 229 8.88 14.38 -5.97
CA TYR A 229 9.79 14.34 -4.83
C TYR A 229 11.18 13.82 -5.21
N ASN A 230 11.30 12.99 -6.25
CA ASN A 230 12.57 12.64 -6.87
C ASN A 230 13.19 13.87 -7.56
N ASP A 231 12.39 14.61 -8.34
CA ASP A 231 12.83 15.84 -9.02
C ASP A 231 13.24 16.94 -8.01
N MET A 232 12.55 17.04 -6.89
CA MET A 232 12.88 17.96 -5.78
C MET A 232 14.21 17.59 -5.12
N GLY A 233 14.58 16.31 -5.17
CA GLY A 233 15.88 15.81 -4.73
C GLY A 233 15.87 15.11 -3.38
N PHE A 234 14.75 14.55 -2.94
CA PHE A 234 14.77 13.53 -1.90
C PHE A 234 15.61 12.32 -2.36
N ASP A 235 16.38 11.75 -1.44
CA ASP A 235 17.25 10.63 -1.77
C ASP A 235 16.49 9.30 -1.86
N LEU A 236 15.41 9.17 -1.08
CA LEU A 236 14.50 8.02 -1.09
C LEU A 236 13.04 8.48 -1.01
N VAL A 237 12.19 7.86 -1.80
CA VAL A 237 10.74 8.09 -1.84
C VAL A 237 10.03 6.76 -1.68
N CYS A 238 9.07 6.69 -0.74
CA CYS A 238 8.29 5.50 -0.43
C CYS A 238 6.82 5.70 -0.77
N ILE A 239 6.19 4.78 -1.52
CA ILE A 239 4.78 4.86 -1.87
C ILE A 239 4.07 3.50 -1.74
N SER A 240 2.77 3.52 -1.42
CA SER A 240 1.94 2.31 -1.36
C SER A 240 1.26 2.03 -2.70
N GLY A 241 1.39 0.81 -3.19
CA GLY A 241 0.81 0.42 -4.48
C GLY A 241 -0.68 0.08 -4.45
N GLY A 242 -1.19 -0.38 -3.33
CA GLY A 242 -2.58 -0.85 -3.18
C GLY A 242 -3.62 0.24 -2.93
N LYS A 243 -3.26 1.52 -3.02
CA LYS A 243 -4.17 2.64 -2.83
C LYS A 243 -4.74 3.14 -4.17
N ALA A 244 -4.62 4.41 -4.51
CA ALA A 244 -5.19 4.97 -5.75
C ALA A 244 -4.61 4.38 -7.03
N MET A 245 -3.37 3.90 -7.02
CA MET A 245 -2.80 3.16 -8.16
C MET A 245 -3.48 1.82 -8.43
N LYS A 246 -4.27 1.30 -7.48
CA LYS A 246 -5.02 0.03 -7.61
C LYS A 246 -4.14 -1.17 -7.95
N GLY A 247 -2.89 -1.17 -7.49
CA GLY A 247 -1.99 -2.33 -7.54
C GLY A 247 -2.30 -3.35 -6.44
N PRO A 248 -1.50 -4.43 -6.33
CA PRO A 248 -1.64 -5.37 -5.22
C PRO A 248 -1.52 -4.67 -3.87
N GLN A 249 -2.44 -4.96 -2.95
CA GLN A 249 -2.50 -4.30 -1.65
C GLN A 249 -1.19 -4.41 -0.87
N SER A 250 -0.54 -5.56 -0.95
CA SER A 250 0.73 -5.86 -0.30
C SER A 250 1.94 -5.22 -0.98
N ALA A 251 1.80 -4.65 -2.19
CA ALA A 251 2.92 -4.04 -2.90
C ALA A 251 3.11 -2.56 -2.55
N GLY A 252 4.37 -2.13 -2.57
CA GLY A 252 4.80 -0.74 -2.50
C GLY A 252 6.04 -0.54 -3.35
N ILE A 253 6.49 0.69 -3.46
CA ILE A 253 7.68 1.06 -4.22
C ILE A 253 8.61 1.86 -3.31
N LEU A 254 9.89 1.50 -3.34
CA LEU A 254 11.00 2.31 -2.85
C LEU A 254 11.78 2.78 -4.07
N MET A 255 11.97 4.07 -4.24
CA MET A 255 12.67 4.68 -5.37
C MET A 255 13.57 5.82 -4.91
N GLY A 256 14.57 6.20 -5.73
CA GLY A 256 15.50 7.28 -5.42
C GLY A 256 16.92 7.02 -5.91
N ARG A 257 17.91 7.38 -5.09
CA ARG A 257 19.34 7.25 -5.41
C ARG A 257 19.76 5.79 -5.60
N LYS A 258 20.42 5.49 -6.72
CA LYS A 258 20.79 4.13 -7.12
C LYS A 258 21.55 3.37 -6.04
N HIS A 259 22.58 3.97 -5.46
CA HIS A 259 23.41 3.32 -4.44
C HIS A 259 22.62 2.98 -3.17
N LEU A 260 21.60 3.78 -2.80
CA LEU A 260 20.72 3.52 -1.64
C LEU A 260 19.72 2.41 -1.96
N ILE A 261 19.17 2.36 -3.17
CA ILE A 261 18.29 1.28 -3.61
C ILE A 261 19.03 -0.05 -3.67
N GLU A 262 20.26 -0.06 -4.22
CA GLU A 262 21.12 -1.24 -4.24
C GLU A 262 21.41 -1.75 -2.81
N ALA A 263 21.75 -0.84 -1.88
CA ALA A 263 21.96 -1.17 -0.48
C ALA A 263 20.68 -1.71 0.20
N ALA A 264 19.53 -1.08 -0.03
CA ALA A 264 18.25 -1.54 0.50
C ALA A 264 17.91 -2.96 0.03
N ARG A 265 18.18 -3.29 -1.22
CA ARG A 265 17.95 -4.63 -1.79
C ARG A 265 18.82 -5.71 -1.14
N LEU A 266 20.00 -5.38 -0.62
CA LEU A 266 20.84 -6.33 0.13
C LEU A 266 20.21 -6.72 1.48
N SER A 267 19.33 -5.89 2.03
CA SER A 267 18.54 -6.20 3.23
C SER A 267 17.20 -6.89 2.93
N ALA A 268 16.85 -7.10 1.66
CA ALA A 268 15.58 -7.67 1.20
C ALA A 268 15.70 -9.16 0.78
N PRO A 269 14.58 -9.89 0.60
CA PRO A 269 14.61 -11.20 -0.03
C PRO A 269 15.30 -11.17 -1.41
N PRO A 270 15.96 -12.25 -1.81
CA PRO A 270 15.98 -13.59 -1.21
C PRO A 270 17.03 -13.78 -0.10
N ARG A 271 17.73 -12.73 0.34
CA ARG A 271 18.82 -12.85 1.34
C ARG A 271 18.28 -13.33 2.67
N GLY A 272 19.01 -14.27 3.32
CA GLY A 272 18.50 -15.04 4.46
C GLY A 272 18.69 -14.35 5.81
N ASN A 273 19.87 -13.78 6.08
CA ASN A 273 20.22 -13.19 7.37
C ASN A 273 20.14 -11.66 7.32
N THR A 274 18.93 -11.15 7.17
CA THR A 274 18.66 -9.73 7.02
C THR A 274 17.34 -9.35 7.69
N ILE A 275 17.19 -8.09 8.07
CA ILE A 275 15.98 -7.56 8.69
C ILE A 275 14.74 -7.73 7.76
N GLY A 276 14.94 -7.59 6.47
CA GLY A 276 13.88 -7.69 5.48
C GLY A 276 13.54 -9.11 5.02
N ARG A 277 14.18 -10.17 5.57
CA ARG A 277 13.95 -11.54 5.09
C ARG A 277 12.49 -11.96 5.05
N GLY A 278 11.68 -11.50 5.97
CA GLY A 278 10.25 -11.77 6.04
C GLY A 278 9.39 -10.88 5.13
N MET A 279 9.94 -9.78 4.62
CA MET A 279 9.26 -8.78 3.78
C MET A 279 9.22 -9.24 2.32
N LYS A 280 8.60 -10.40 2.07
CA LYS A 280 8.52 -10.99 0.74
C LYS A 280 7.48 -10.28 -0.10
N VAL A 281 7.86 -9.93 -1.32
CA VAL A 281 6.96 -9.60 -2.42
C VAL A 281 7.21 -10.62 -3.53
N ASN A 282 6.17 -11.24 -4.05
CA ASN A 282 6.30 -12.27 -5.08
C ASN A 282 6.37 -11.64 -6.49
N LYS A 283 6.77 -12.45 -7.48
CA LYS A 283 6.89 -11.97 -8.86
C LYS A 283 5.58 -11.47 -9.46
N GLU A 284 4.48 -12.08 -9.04
CA GLU A 284 3.12 -11.70 -9.46
C GLU A 284 2.77 -10.30 -8.98
N GLU A 285 3.09 -10.00 -7.73
CA GLU A 285 2.88 -8.66 -7.14
C GLU A 285 3.84 -7.63 -7.73
N ILE A 286 5.09 -8.00 -8.01
CA ILE A 286 6.08 -7.12 -8.63
C ILE A 286 5.61 -6.69 -10.03
N LEU A 287 5.20 -7.65 -10.86
CA LEU A 287 4.71 -7.39 -12.21
C LEU A 287 3.35 -6.69 -12.20
N GLY A 288 2.44 -7.10 -11.30
CA GLY A 288 1.15 -6.46 -11.10
C GLY A 288 1.28 -5.00 -10.66
N MET A 289 2.26 -4.70 -9.79
CA MET A 289 2.55 -3.33 -9.36
C MET A 289 3.05 -2.45 -10.51
N TYR A 290 3.91 -2.99 -11.37
CA TYR A 290 4.40 -2.26 -12.52
C TYR A 290 3.26 -1.91 -13.50
N VAL A 291 2.41 -2.88 -13.84
CA VAL A 291 1.25 -2.64 -14.72
C VAL A 291 0.27 -1.66 -14.10
N ALA A 292 0.04 -1.73 -12.78
CA ALA A 292 -0.80 -0.77 -12.07
C ALA A 292 -0.25 0.66 -12.15
N LEU A 293 1.07 0.83 -11.98
CA LEU A 293 1.73 2.12 -12.12
C LEU A 293 1.62 2.67 -13.54
N GLU A 294 1.93 1.85 -14.58
CA GLU A 294 1.80 2.27 -15.98
C GLU A 294 0.37 2.70 -16.29
N LYS A 295 -0.62 1.89 -15.88
CA LYS A 295 -2.03 2.21 -16.07
C LYS A 295 -2.41 3.51 -15.39
N TYR A 296 -1.97 3.71 -14.14
CA TYR A 296 -2.27 4.93 -13.38
C TYR A 296 -1.70 6.17 -14.06
N ILE A 297 -0.44 6.14 -14.48
CA ILE A 297 0.21 7.26 -15.20
C ILE A 297 -0.53 7.60 -16.51
N ASN A 298 -1.01 6.59 -17.24
CA ASN A 298 -1.69 6.76 -18.52
C ASN A 298 -3.22 6.99 -18.39
N THR A 299 -3.74 7.10 -17.16
CA THR A 299 -5.16 7.40 -16.93
C THR A 299 -5.44 8.87 -17.25
N ASP A 300 -6.59 9.14 -17.85
CA ASP A 300 -7.13 10.50 -18.00
C ASP A 300 -7.64 10.99 -16.64
N HIS A 301 -6.74 11.63 -15.88
CA HIS A 301 -6.99 12.08 -14.50
C HIS A 301 -8.03 13.21 -14.43
N GLU A 302 -8.14 14.05 -15.46
CA GLU A 302 -9.15 15.12 -15.51
C GLU A 302 -10.55 14.51 -15.63
N LYS A 303 -10.72 13.54 -16.52
CA LYS A 303 -11.98 12.81 -16.68
C LYS A 303 -12.33 11.97 -15.45
N GLU A 304 -11.33 11.35 -14.81
CA GLU A 304 -11.55 10.60 -13.57
C GLU A 304 -12.01 11.54 -12.45
N TRP A 305 -11.40 12.71 -12.32
CA TRP A 305 -11.79 13.74 -11.36
C TRP A 305 -13.23 14.25 -11.61
N GLU A 306 -13.57 14.59 -12.84
CA GLU A 306 -14.94 14.97 -13.22
C GLU A 306 -15.95 13.88 -12.84
N SER A 307 -15.60 12.62 -13.05
CA SER A 307 -16.44 11.49 -12.64
C SER A 307 -16.66 11.44 -11.13
N TRP A 308 -15.63 11.74 -10.32
CA TRP A 308 -15.76 11.79 -8.87
C TRP A 308 -16.64 12.96 -8.42
N GLU A 309 -16.47 14.14 -8.98
CA GLU A 309 -17.31 15.30 -8.68
C GLU A 309 -18.78 15.02 -9.00
N ASN A 310 -19.06 14.40 -10.17
CA ASN A 310 -20.41 14.03 -10.56
C ASN A 310 -21.04 13.00 -9.58
N LYS A 311 -20.29 12.00 -9.13
CA LYS A 311 -20.76 11.03 -8.13
C LYS A 311 -21.05 11.69 -6.78
N VAL A 312 -20.15 12.57 -6.32
CA VAL A 312 -20.30 13.34 -5.06
C VAL A 312 -21.55 14.23 -5.14
N ALA A 313 -21.73 14.97 -6.25
CA ALA A 313 -22.89 15.82 -6.46
C ALA A 313 -24.19 15.01 -6.46
N TYR A 314 -24.22 13.86 -7.13
CA TYR A 314 -25.40 12.98 -7.15
C TYR A 314 -25.79 12.51 -5.74
N ILE A 315 -24.83 12.05 -4.93
CA ILE A 315 -25.08 11.60 -3.56
C ILE A 315 -25.57 12.79 -2.71
N ALA A 316 -24.88 13.93 -2.78
CA ALA A 316 -25.24 15.13 -2.03
C ALA A 316 -26.67 15.60 -2.33
N GLU A 317 -27.04 15.74 -3.59
CA GLU A 317 -28.39 16.14 -4.01
C GLU A 317 -29.47 15.13 -3.59
N SER A 318 -29.12 13.85 -3.57
CA SER A 318 -30.05 12.80 -3.13
C SER A 318 -30.33 12.88 -1.62
N VAL A 319 -29.27 13.00 -0.79
CA VAL A 319 -29.44 12.99 0.68
C VAL A 319 -30.02 14.30 1.22
N LYS A 320 -29.80 15.44 0.56
CA LYS A 320 -30.43 16.73 0.90
C LYS A 320 -31.95 16.74 0.80
N LYS A 321 -32.56 15.72 0.15
CA LYS A 321 -34.01 15.55 0.12
C LYS A 321 -34.58 15.03 1.44
N VAL A 322 -33.74 14.71 2.40
CA VAL A 322 -34.15 14.38 3.78
C VAL A 322 -34.09 15.67 4.61
N ASP A 323 -35.15 15.96 5.33
CA ASP A 323 -35.22 17.15 6.17
C ASP A 323 -34.08 17.15 7.20
N SER A 324 -33.55 18.33 7.49
CA SER A 324 -32.43 18.57 8.42
C SER A 324 -31.09 17.98 8.04
N VAL A 325 -30.95 17.42 6.83
CA VAL A 325 -29.65 16.95 6.31
C VAL A 325 -28.93 18.06 5.57
N SER A 326 -27.66 18.26 5.90
CA SER A 326 -26.74 19.16 5.22
C SER A 326 -25.53 18.41 4.67
N THR A 327 -24.90 18.97 3.63
CA THR A 327 -23.71 18.39 3.03
C THR A 327 -22.66 19.43 2.77
N SER A 328 -21.39 19.05 2.85
CA SER A 328 -20.27 19.84 2.38
C SER A 328 -19.24 18.94 1.68
N VAL A 329 -18.50 19.51 0.75
CA VAL A 329 -17.44 18.82 0.01
C VAL A 329 -16.11 19.44 0.39
N SER A 330 -15.11 18.61 0.64
CA SER A 330 -13.74 19.03 0.89
C SER A 330 -12.77 18.13 0.16
N VAL A 331 -11.61 18.68 -0.19
CA VAL A 331 -10.48 17.92 -0.77
C VAL A 331 -9.30 18.10 0.16
N PRO A 332 -8.73 17.02 0.74
CA PRO A 332 -7.52 17.14 1.55
C PRO A 332 -6.38 17.76 0.75
N PRO A 333 -5.57 18.67 1.31
CA PRO A 333 -4.47 19.31 0.59
C PRO A 333 -3.33 18.34 0.26
N VAL A 334 -3.16 17.31 1.07
CA VAL A 334 -2.17 16.24 0.91
C VAL A 334 -2.81 14.91 1.26
N ALA A 335 -2.27 13.82 0.75
CA ALA A 335 -2.72 12.45 0.92
C ALA A 335 -4.25 12.24 0.70
N ASN A 336 -4.61 11.19 0.02
CA ASN A 336 -6.01 10.93 -0.36
C ASN A 336 -6.67 12.18 -0.99
N HIS A 337 -5.94 12.88 -1.85
CA HIS A 337 -6.38 14.12 -2.51
C HIS A 337 -7.51 13.80 -3.51
N THR A 338 -8.69 13.55 -2.98
CA THR A 338 -9.92 13.22 -3.70
C THR A 338 -11.10 13.95 -3.05
N PRO A 339 -12.23 14.15 -3.75
CA PRO A 339 -13.39 14.76 -3.15
C PRO A 339 -13.98 13.88 -2.02
N PHE A 340 -14.13 14.47 -0.83
CA PHE A 340 -14.83 13.89 0.30
C PHE A 340 -16.17 14.59 0.49
N LEU A 341 -17.24 13.82 0.56
CA LEU A 341 -18.57 14.30 0.89
C LEU A 341 -18.83 14.06 2.37
N LYS A 342 -19.08 15.14 3.10
CA LYS A 342 -19.53 15.16 4.46
C LYS A 342 -21.05 15.28 4.48
N ILE A 343 -21.73 14.46 5.26
CA ILE A 343 -23.18 14.45 5.44
C ILE A 343 -23.46 14.56 6.93
N SER A 344 -24.14 15.64 7.33
CA SER A 344 -24.49 15.94 8.73
C SER A 344 -25.99 16.09 8.86
N TRP A 345 -26.54 15.80 10.02
CA TRP A 345 -27.98 15.94 10.32
C TRP A 345 -28.23 16.50 11.72
N ASP A 346 -29.40 17.10 11.90
CA ASP A 346 -29.85 17.63 13.19
C ASP A 346 -30.34 16.48 14.08
N PRO A 347 -29.70 16.20 15.23
CA PRO A 347 -30.11 15.14 16.13
C PRO A 347 -31.48 15.34 16.76
N SER A 348 -32.03 16.56 16.79
CA SER A 348 -33.36 16.83 17.27
C SER A 348 -34.48 16.38 16.32
N VAL A 349 -34.12 16.17 15.04
CA VAL A 349 -35.04 15.74 13.98
C VAL A 349 -34.78 14.29 13.59
N ILE A 350 -33.51 13.90 13.46
CA ILE A 350 -33.06 12.55 13.12
C ILE A 350 -32.35 11.95 14.33
N GLY A 351 -33.04 11.05 15.03
CA GLY A 351 -32.55 10.46 16.28
C GLY A 351 -31.38 9.46 16.15
N LEU A 352 -30.81 9.26 14.95
CA LEU A 352 -29.68 8.37 14.73
C LEU A 352 -28.37 9.02 15.14
N THR A 353 -27.54 8.27 15.86
CA THR A 353 -26.13 8.58 16.01
C THR A 353 -25.35 8.13 14.75
N ARG A 354 -24.16 8.69 14.56
CA ARG A 354 -23.22 8.24 13.53
C ARG A 354 -22.99 6.72 13.58
N THR A 355 -22.71 6.19 14.77
CA THR A 355 -22.43 4.74 14.95
C THR A 355 -23.61 3.88 14.50
N GLN A 356 -24.83 4.27 14.87
CA GLN A 356 -26.04 3.55 14.44
C GLN A 356 -26.22 3.60 12.92
N LEU A 357 -25.99 4.75 12.28
CA LEU A 357 -26.06 4.85 10.82
C LEU A 357 -24.99 3.98 10.14
N GLN A 358 -23.74 4.03 10.64
CA GLN A 358 -22.67 3.17 10.11
C GLN A 358 -23.00 1.68 10.25
N GLU A 359 -23.55 1.25 11.37
CA GLU A 359 -23.97 -0.15 11.60
C GLU A 359 -25.10 -0.56 10.66
N LYS A 360 -26.13 0.29 10.49
CA LYS A 360 -27.24 0.04 9.55
C LYS A 360 -26.76 -0.08 8.09
N LEU A 361 -25.82 0.75 7.69
CA LEU A 361 -25.18 0.66 6.35
C LEU A 361 -24.30 -0.58 6.23
N ARG A 362 -23.47 -0.86 7.23
CA ARG A 362 -22.54 -2.01 7.28
C ARG A 362 -23.26 -3.35 7.23
N PHE A 363 -24.34 -3.50 8.00
CA PHE A 363 -25.09 -4.76 8.08
C PHE A 363 -26.35 -4.77 7.19
N GLY A 364 -26.54 -3.73 6.40
CA GLY A 364 -27.64 -3.64 5.43
C GLY A 364 -27.36 -4.47 4.16
N ASN A 365 -28.33 -4.46 3.25
CA ASN A 365 -28.23 -5.11 1.96
C ASN A 365 -28.54 -4.11 0.81
N PRO A 366 -27.56 -3.77 -0.02
CA PRO A 366 -26.14 -4.15 0.09
C PRO A 366 -25.44 -3.51 1.31
N SER A 367 -24.38 -4.16 1.79
CA SER A 367 -23.50 -3.61 2.79
C SER A 367 -22.68 -2.45 2.24
N ILE A 368 -22.52 -1.37 3.03
CA ILE A 368 -21.78 -0.17 2.63
C ILE A 368 -20.87 0.26 3.79
N GLU A 369 -19.61 0.54 3.50
CA GLU A 369 -18.67 1.12 4.47
C GLU A 369 -18.48 2.61 4.18
N VAL A 370 -18.60 3.44 5.24
CA VAL A 370 -18.38 4.89 5.23
C VAL A 370 -17.50 5.32 6.39
N ILE A 371 -16.91 6.50 6.32
CA ILE A 371 -16.05 7.06 7.37
C ILE A 371 -16.94 7.68 8.45
N GLY A 372 -16.62 7.41 9.70
CA GLY A 372 -17.23 8.12 10.83
C GLY A 372 -16.54 9.46 11.07
N ASN A 373 -17.35 10.50 11.35
CA ASN A 373 -16.86 11.81 11.74
C ASN A 373 -17.86 12.46 12.72
N GLY A 374 -17.41 13.07 13.82
CA GLY A 374 -18.32 13.63 14.82
C GLY A 374 -19.38 12.63 15.35
N ASP A 375 -20.45 13.11 15.98
CA ASP A 375 -21.51 12.27 16.57
C ASP A 375 -22.74 12.09 15.66
N HIS A 376 -23.02 13.08 14.80
CA HIS A 376 -24.14 13.11 13.87
C HIS A 376 -23.69 13.47 12.46
N GLU A 377 -22.62 12.79 12.03
CA GLU A 377 -21.95 13.08 10.78
C GLU A 377 -21.22 11.86 10.26
N ILE A 378 -21.34 11.60 8.98
CA ILE A 378 -20.49 10.67 8.23
C ILE A 378 -19.75 11.40 7.11
N SER A 379 -18.60 10.88 6.73
CA SER A 379 -17.90 11.26 5.51
C SER A 379 -17.77 10.07 4.58
N LEU A 380 -17.75 10.33 3.30
CA LEU A 380 -17.51 9.32 2.28
C LEU A 380 -16.65 9.88 1.15
N THR A 381 -15.98 8.98 0.45
CA THR A 381 -15.27 9.27 -0.80
C THR A 381 -15.74 8.32 -1.89
N VAL A 382 -15.61 8.72 -3.14
CA VAL A 382 -16.22 8.04 -4.29
C VAL A 382 -15.22 7.37 -5.22
N PHE A 383 -13.91 7.58 -5.02
CA PHE A 383 -12.88 7.10 -5.95
C PHE A 383 -12.74 5.57 -5.99
N MET A 384 -13.27 4.85 -4.98
CA MET A 384 -13.34 3.38 -4.97
C MET A 384 -14.69 2.84 -5.46
N LEU A 385 -15.70 3.69 -5.67
CA LEU A 385 -17.02 3.26 -6.14
C LEU A 385 -16.96 2.84 -7.60
N ARG A 386 -17.50 1.66 -7.88
CA ARG A 386 -17.76 1.20 -9.24
C ARG A 386 -18.88 2.04 -9.90
N PRO A 387 -19.02 1.96 -11.22
CA PRO A 387 -20.17 2.61 -11.91
C PRO A 387 -21.50 2.22 -11.27
N GLU A 388 -22.39 3.18 -11.08
CA GLU A 388 -23.75 3.05 -10.51
C GLU A 388 -23.80 2.79 -9.00
N GLU A 389 -22.66 2.51 -8.31
CA GLU A 389 -22.65 2.32 -6.85
C GLU A 389 -22.96 3.61 -6.09
N GLU A 390 -22.68 4.79 -6.66
CA GLU A 390 -23.08 6.07 -6.09
C GLU A 390 -24.60 6.20 -5.90
N LYS A 391 -25.39 5.60 -6.79
CA LYS A 391 -26.86 5.59 -6.70
C LYS A 391 -27.34 4.71 -5.56
N ILE A 392 -26.68 3.57 -5.37
CA ILE A 392 -26.98 2.63 -4.30
C ILE A 392 -26.63 3.26 -2.94
N VAL A 393 -25.44 3.85 -2.84
CA VAL A 393 -24.95 4.55 -1.63
C VAL A 393 -25.93 5.67 -1.25
N ALA A 394 -26.28 6.55 -2.20
CA ALA A 394 -27.21 7.65 -2.00
C ALA A 394 -28.58 7.17 -1.48
N LYS A 395 -29.13 6.16 -2.14
CA LYS A 395 -30.43 5.57 -1.79
C LYS A 395 -30.42 5.00 -0.38
N ARG A 396 -29.42 4.19 -0.05
CA ARG A 396 -29.33 3.54 1.26
C ARG A 396 -29.14 4.54 2.40
N ILE A 397 -28.30 5.56 2.24
CA ILE A 397 -28.14 6.63 3.22
C ILE A 397 -29.47 7.38 3.41
N GLN A 398 -30.14 7.72 2.31
CA GLN A 398 -31.43 8.42 2.37
C GLN A 398 -32.52 7.60 3.08
N GLU A 399 -32.60 6.29 2.81
CA GLU A 399 -33.57 5.39 3.46
C GLU A 399 -33.35 5.33 4.96
N GLU A 400 -32.10 5.16 5.41
CA GLU A 400 -31.79 5.05 6.84
C GLU A 400 -32.03 6.36 7.61
N LEU A 401 -31.71 7.50 6.99
CA LEU A 401 -31.95 8.81 7.60
C LEU A 401 -33.45 9.17 7.66
N LYS A 402 -34.27 8.71 6.70
CA LYS A 402 -35.74 8.93 6.72
C LYS A 402 -36.46 8.03 7.68
N ALA A 403 -35.90 6.85 7.99
CA ALA A 403 -36.53 5.88 8.88
C ALA A 403 -36.21 6.13 10.37
N ALA A 404 -35.54 7.19 10.71
CA ALA A 404 -35.03 7.57 12.02
C ALA A 404 -35.81 8.73 12.61
#